data_5805e4d6e64f54326751bed3db6e1d34
#
_entry.id   5805e4d6e64f54326751bed3db6e1d34
#
_cell.length_a   1.000
_cell.length_b   1.000
_cell.length_c   1.000
_cell.angle_alpha   90.00
_cell.angle_beta   90.00
_cell.angle_gamma   90.00
#
_symmetry.space_group_name_H-M   'P 1'
#
loop_
_entity.id
_entity.type
_entity.pdbx_description
1 polymer ?
#
loop_
_entity_poly.entity_id
_entity_poly.type
_entity_poly.pdbx_seq_one_letter_code
_entity_poly.pdbx_strand_id
1 'polypeptide(L)'
;MINQFDVVICSPSIGTGISIDIKGYVDVVYGIFQGVQGENAVRQQLMRLRDNCDRHLYISKTGMNFAGDGSTSLFLLSDCQHKQFKNHLQMLRNNGFELDESGINSNDKALNCYLKMSCRINNEMADYAK
;
A
#
# COMPACT_ATOMS: atom_id res chain seq x y z
N MET A 1 -13.74 -25.49 13.31
CA MET A 1 -12.55 -25.93 12.59
C MET A 1 -12.79 -25.76 11.11
N ILE A 2 -11.78 -25.38 10.32
CA ILE A 2 -11.96 -25.03 8.89
C ILE A 2 -12.49 -26.18 8.05
N ASN A 3 -12.15 -27.42 8.42
CA ASN A 3 -12.59 -28.66 7.76
C ASN A 3 -14.10 -29.03 7.93
N GLN A 4 -14.90 -28.09 8.39
CA GLN A 4 -16.35 -28.25 8.47
C GLN A 4 -17.09 -27.39 7.42
N PHE A 5 -16.34 -26.65 6.61
CA PHE A 5 -16.90 -25.69 5.65
C PHE A 5 -16.43 -26.01 4.23
N ASP A 6 -17.34 -26.03 3.29
CA ASP A 6 -17.03 -26.24 1.87
C ASP A 6 -16.34 -25.01 1.26
N VAL A 7 -16.58 -23.82 1.79
CA VAL A 7 -15.97 -22.57 1.33
C VAL A 7 -15.54 -21.73 2.53
N VAL A 8 -14.31 -21.21 2.48
CA VAL A 8 -13.76 -20.29 3.48
C VAL A 8 -13.38 -18.99 2.81
N ILE A 9 -13.96 -17.89 3.25
CA ILE A 9 -13.67 -16.56 2.75
C ILE A 9 -12.82 -15.81 3.79
N CYS A 10 -11.66 -15.32 3.35
CA CYS A 10 -10.73 -14.60 4.20
C CYS A 10 -10.58 -13.16 3.72
N SER A 11 -10.69 -12.21 4.65
CA SER A 11 -10.38 -10.81 4.36
C SER A 11 -8.89 -10.52 4.50
N PRO A 12 -8.38 -9.41 3.92
CA PRO A 12 -6.99 -8.98 4.08
C PRO A 12 -6.54 -8.74 5.53
N SER A 13 -7.47 -8.56 6.45
CA SER A 13 -7.16 -8.39 7.89
C SER A 13 -6.56 -9.63 8.55
N ILE A 14 -6.60 -10.79 7.91
CA ILE A 14 -5.83 -11.98 8.30
C ILE A 14 -4.33 -11.78 7.98
N GLY A 15 -3.78 -10.64 8.36
CA GLY A 15 -2.42 -10.25 7.97
C GLY A 15 -1.32 -11.02 8.67
N THR A 16 -1.32 -11.09 9.98
CA THR A 16 -0.22 -11.67 10.77
C THR A 16 -0.71 -12.67 11.80
N GLY A 17 0.08 -13.73 12.03
CA GLY A 17 -0.17 -14.67 13.15
C GLY A 17 -1.08 -15.86 12.86
N ILE A 18 -1.69 -15.99 11.68
CA ILE A 18 -2.51 -17.13 11.33
C ILE A 18 -1.79 -17.98 10.29
N SER A 19 -1.63 -19.26 10.57
CA SER A 19 -1.19 -20.28 9.61
C SER A 19 -2.25 -21.38 9.52
N ILE A 20 -2.56 -21.80 8.31
CA ILE A 20 -3.53 -22.85 8.04
C ILE A 20 -2.75 -24.07 7.59
N ASP A 21 -2.48 -24.99 8.53
CA ASP A 21 -1.67 -26.19 8.34
C ASP A 21 -2.57 -27.43 8.07
N ILE A 22 -3.61 -27.27 7.26
CA ILE A 22 -4.48 -28.37 6.84
C ILE A 22 -3.95 -28.88 5.50
N LYS A 23 -3.78 -30.19 5.37
CA LYS A 23 -3.30 -30.83 4.14
C LYS A 23 -4.37 -31.66 3.49
N GLY A 24 -4.47 -31.58 2.16
CA GLY A 24 -5.34 -32.42 1.34
C GLY A 24 -6.83 -32.18 1.54
N TYR A 25 -7.21 -31.00 2.07
CA TYR A 25 -8.61 -30.63 2.27
C TYR A 25 -9.06 -29.50 1.34
N VAL A 26 -8.15 -28.61 0.97
CA VAL A 26 -8.46 -27.48 0.09
C VAL A 26 -8.06 -27.83 -1.34
N ASP A 27 -9.03 -27.88 -2.24
CA ASP A 27 -8.78 -28.20 -3.65
C ASP A 27 -8.18 -27.01 -4.39
N VAL A 28 -8.66 -25.79 -4.10
CA VAL A 28 -8.27 -24.59 -4.84
C VAL A 28 -8.37 -23.33 -3.99
N VAL A 29 -7.44 -22.40 -4.20
CA VAL A 29 -7.45 -21.06 -3.59
C VAL A 29 -7.68 -20.01 -4.68
N TYR A 30 -8.65 -19.15 -4.48
CA TYR A 30 -8.89 -17.97 -5.31
C TYR A 30 -8.45 -16.71 -4.57
N GLY A 31 -7.53 -15.95 -5.15
CA GLY A 31 -7.09 -14.66 -4.63
C GLY A 31 -7.59 -13.52 -5.52
N ILE A 32 -8.27 -12.52 -4.95
CA ILE A 32 -8.73 -11.32 -5.66
C ILE A 32 -8.04 -10.11 -5.02
N PHE A 33 -7.16 -9.46 -5.77
CA PHE A 33 -6.36 -8.33 -5.30
C PHE A 33 -6.57 -7.10 -6.18
N GLN A 34 -7.09 -6.03 -5.58
CA GLN A 34 -7.43 -4.80 -6.28
C GLN A 34 -6.37 -3.69 -6.12
N GLY A 35 -5.14 -4.04 -5.75
CA GLY A 35 -4.05 -3.09 -5.68
C GLY A 35 -4.03 -2.18 -4.46
N VAL A 36 -4.71 -2.55 -3.38
CA VAL A 36 -4.68 -1.82 -2.10
C VAL A 36 -3.46 -2.23 -1.26
N GLN A 37 -3.03 -3.48 -1.42
CA GLN A 37 -1.93 -4.06 -0.64
C GLN A 37 -0.67 -4.15 -1.49
N GLY A 38 0.50 -3.99 -0.86
CA GLY A 38 1.78 -4.22 -1.52
C GLY A 38 1.99 -5.71 -1.83
N GLU A 39 2.84 -6.00 -2.81
CA GLU A 39 3.16 -7.34 -3.30
C GLU A 39 3.51 -8.34 -2.19
N ASN A 40 4.35 -7.93 -1.23
CA ASN A 40 4.75 -8.78 -0.12
C ASN A 40 3.56 -9.22 0.75
N ALA A 41 2.59 -8.34 0.97
CA ALA A 41 1.38 -8.67 1.73
C ALA A 41 0.51 -9.68 0.98
N VAL A 42 0.36 -9.52 -0.33
CA VAL A 42 -0.35 -10.47 -1.21
C VAL A 42 0.32 -11.85 -1.14
N ARG A 43 1.63 -11.92 -1.32
CA ARG A 43 2.39 -13.17 -1.23
C ARG A 43 2.26 -13.83 0.13
N GLN A 44 2.36 -13.07 1.21
CA GLN A 44 2.18 -13.59 2.57
C GLN A 44 0.79 -14.16 2.79
N GLN A 45 -0.26 -13.51 2.28
CA GLN A 45 -1.63 -14.02 2.40
C GLN A 45 -1.83 -15.34 1.67
N LEU A 46 -1.33 -15.44 0.45
CA LEU A 46 -1.40 -16.68 -0.33
C LEU A 46 -0.65 -17.85 0.31
N MET A 47 0.44 -17.56 1.02
CA MET A 47 1.26 -18.56 1.71
C MET A 47 0.72 -18.95 3.10
N ARG A 48 -0.42 -18.37 3.55
CA ARG A 48 -1.05 -18.76 4.82
C ARG A 48 -1.56 -20.19 4.80
N LEU A 49 -2.09 -20.62 3.68
CA LEU A 49 -2.40 -22.03 3.47
C LEU A 49 -1.10 -22.74 3.03
N ARG A 50 -0.61 -23.65 3.89
CA ARG A 50 0.60 -24.43 3.65
C ARG A 50 0.34 -25.72 2.91
N ASP A 51 -0.74 -25.79 2.15
CA ASP A 51 -1.07 -26.94 1.32
C ASP A 51 -0.62 -26.72 -0.13
N ASN A 52 -0.33 -27.82 -0.82
CA ASN A 52 0.00 -27.80 -2.24
C ASN A 52 -1.28 -27.95 -3.07
N CYS A 53 -2.04 -26.86 -3.20
CA CYS A 53 -3.25 -26.79 -3.99
C CYS A 53 -3.12 -25.74 -5.09
N ASP A 54 -3.98 -25.81 -6.09
CA ASP A 54 -4.01 -24.85 -7.18
C ASP A 54 -4.39 -23.45 -6.67
N ARG A 55 -3.73 -22.40 -7.18
CA ARG A 55 -3.98 -21.01 -6.80
C ARG A 55 -4.30 -20.20 -8.03
N HIS A 56 -5.53 -19.71 -8.11
CA HIS A 56 -5.99 -18.80 -9.15
C HIS A 56 -6.03 -17.37 -8.62
N LEU A 57 -5.33 -16.48 -9.31
CA LEU A 57 -5.18 -15.09 -8.87
C LEU A 57 -5.80 -14.14 -9.88
N TYR A 58 -6.64 -13.25 -9.38
CA TYR A 58 -7.06 -12.06 -10.09
C TYR A 58 -6.35 -10.85 -9.48
N ILE A 59 -5.54 -10.18 -10.28
CA ILE A 59 -4.77 -9.02 -9.83
C ILE A 59 -5.11 -7.83 -10.72
N SER A 60 -5.46 -6.70 -10.10
CA SER A 60 -5.70 -5.44 -10.82
C SER A 60 -4.42 -4.99 -11.55
N LYS A 61 -4.58 -4.40 -12.72
CA LYS A 61 -3.48 -3.92 -13.55
C LYS A 61 -2.67 -2.81 -12.85
N THR A 62 -3.38 -1.94 -12.13
CA THR A 62 -2.80 -0.83 -11.38
C THR A 62 -3.25 -0.90 -9.93
N GLY A 63 -2.36 -0.54 -9.02
CA GLY A 63 -2.69 -0.40 -7.61
C GLY A 63 -3.49 0.86 -7.31
N MET A 64 -4.03 0.96 -6.11
CA MET A 64 -4.85 2.10 -5.66
C MET A 64 -4.17 2.93 -4.56
N ASN A 65 -3.09 2.44 -3.97
CA ASN A 65 -2.44 3.06 -2.81
C ASN A 65 -1.25 3.94 -3.23
N PHE A 66 -1.54 4.99 -4.00
CA PHE A 66 -0.53 5.96 -4.40
C PHE A 66 -0.19 6.96 -3.28
N ALA A 67 1.05 7.38 -3.23
CA ALA A 67 1.52 8.46 -2.36
C ALA A 67 1.45 9.81 -3.10
N GLY A 68 0.94 10.85 -2.42
CA GLY A 68 0.81 12.19 -2.98
C GLY A 68 -0.15 12.25 -4.16
N ASP A 69 0.31 12.79 -5.28
CA ASP A 69 -0.44 12.86 -6.55
C ASP A 69 -0.31 11.62 -7.43
N GLY A 70 0.36 10.58 -6.93
CA GLY A 70 0.60 9.36 -7.68
C GLY A 70 1.75 9.43 -8.68
N SER A 71 2.46 10.54 -8.75
CA SER A 71 3.58 10.70 -9.69
C SER A 71 4.70 9.69 -9.42
N THR A 72 5.21 9.10 -10.49
CA THR A 72 6.39 8.23 -10.47
C THR A 72 7.71 9.00 -10.62
N SER A 73 7.62 10.31 -10.84
CA SER A 73 8.75 11.23 -10.92
C SER A 73 9.03 11.89 -9.58
N LEU A 74 10.26 11.78 -9.11
CA LEU A 74 10.71 12.41 -7.86
C LEU A 74 10.54 13.93 -7.89
N PHE A 75 10.80 14.55 -9.03
CA PHE A 75 10.68 15.99 -9.21
C PHE A 75 9.21 16.46 -9.10
N LEU A 76 8.30 15.80 -9.81
CA LEU A 76 6.88 16.14 -9.78
C LEU A 76 6.28 15.90 -8.39
N LEU A 77 6.65 14.81 -7.73
CA LEU A 77 6.19 14.50 -6.38
C LEU A 77 6.67 15.56 -5.38
N SER A 78 7.92 16.03 -5.50
CA SER A 78 8.45 17.11 -4.68
C SER A 78 7.71 18.43 -4.91
N ASP A 79 7.45 18.79 -6.17
CA ASP A 79 6.69 20.00 -6.52
C ASP A 79 5.26 19.96 -5.98
N CYS A 80 4.60 18.82 -6.11
CA CYS A 80 3.28 18.60 -5.54
C CYS A 80 3.26 18.82 -4.02
N GLN A 81 4.23 18.24 -3.29
CA GLN A 81 4.33 18.44 -1.85
C GLN A 81 4.59 19.89 -1.45
N HIS A 82 5.46 20.60 -2.17
CA HIS A 82 5.70 22.02 -1.93
C HIS A 82 4.42 22.86 -2.13
N LYS A 83 3.64 22.56 -3.17
CA LYS A 83 2.35 23.23 -3.42
C LYS A 83 1.35 22.95 -2.30
N GLN A 84 1.21 21.70 -1.88
CA GLN A 84 0.33 21.33 -0.77
C GLN A 84 0.73 22.02 0.53
N PHE A 85 2.01 22.06 0.83
CA PHE A 85 2.52 22.75 2.01
C PHE A 85 2.22 24.25 1.99
N LYS A 86 2.47 24.94 0.87
CA LYS A 86 2.11 26.35 0.70
C LYS A 86 0.62 26.60 0.89
N ASN A 87 -0.23 25.75 0.32
CA ASN A 87 -1.67 25.85 0.47
C ASN A 87 -2.10 25.68 1.95
N HIS A 88 -1.52 24.73 2.67
CA HIS A 88 -1.79 24.54 4.10
C HIS A 88 -1.35 25.76 4.93
N LEU A 89 -0.18 26.32 4.67
CA LEU A 89 0.28 27.56 5.33
C LEU A 89 -0.68 28.71 5.08
N GLN A 90 -1.14 28.88 3.85
CA GLN A 90 -2.09 29.93 3.49
C GLN A 90 -3.45 29.75 4.18
N MET A 91 -3.94 28.51 4.25
CA MET A 91 -5.15 28.22 5.00
C MET A 91 -5.02 28.55 6.50
N LEU A 92 -3.88 28.21 7.11
CA LEU A 92 -3.63 28.53 8.52
C LEU A 92 -3.58 30.06 8.74
N ARG A 93 -2.87 30.80 7.88
CA ARG A 93 -2.84 32.27 7.93
C ARG A 93 -4.23 32.89 7.80
N ASN A 94 -5.05 32.41 6.87
CA ASN A 94 -6.41 32.88 6.67
C ASN A 94 -7.32 32.62 7.88
N ASN A 95 -6.98 31.63 8.71
CA ASN A 95 -7.68 31.31 9.97
C ASN A 95 -7.06 32.01 11.20
N GLY A 96 -6.18 32.99 11.01
CA GLY A 96 -5.62 33.81 12.07
C GLY A 96 -4.43 33.21 12.83
N PHE A 97 -3.81 32.14 12.30
CA PHE A 97 -2.57 31.62 12.86
C PHE A 97 -1.36 32.42 12.37
N GLU A 98 -0.61 33.00 13.29
CA GLU A 98 0.69 33.58 13.00
C GLU A 98 1.73 32.45 12.92
N LEU A 99 2.22 32.19 11.71
CA LEU A 99 3.24 31.17 11.47
C LEU A 99 4.57 31.84 11.20
N ASP A 100 5.53 31.56 12.04
CA ASP A 100 6.92 31.94 11.81
C ASP A 100 7.58 30.95 10.86
N GLU A 101 8.01 31.41 9.70
CA GLU A 101 8.68 30.59 8.68
C GLU A 101 10.07 30.10 9.15
N SER A 102 10.65 30.76 10.15
CA SER A 102 11.98 30.42 10.69
C SER A 102 12.00 29.13 11.51
N GLY A 103 10.84 28.63 11.95
CA GLY A 103 10.71 27.42 12.77
C GLY A 103 10.61 26.10 11.99
N ILE A 104 10.46 26.15 10.66
CA ILE A 104 10.31 24.95 9.84
C ILE A 104 11.66 24.53 9.27
N ASN A 105 12.49 23.95 10.11
CA ASN A 105 13.69 23.25 9.66
C ASN A 105 13.29 21.95 8.97
N SER A 106 13.16 21.98 7.64
CA SER A 106 13.03 20.75 6.87
C SER A 106 14.34 19.95 7.01
N ASN A 107 14.24 18.75 7.58
CA ASN A 107 15.35 17.83 7.53
C ASN A 107 15.43 17.28 6.09
N ASP A 108 16.25 17.89 5.26
CA ASP A 108 16.38 17.58 3.83
C ASP A 108 16.67 16.09 3.56
N LYS A 109 17.40 15.43 4.48
CA LYS A 109 17.67 14.00 4.37
C LYS A 109 16.41 13.16 4.59
N ALA A 110 15.60 13.51 5.60
CA ALA A 110 14.35 12.80 5.88
C ALA A 110 13.32 13.03 4.77
N LEU A 111 13.20 14.25 4.28
CA LEU A 111 12.33 14.60 3.15
C LEU A 111 12.73 13.84 1.88
N ASN A 112 14.03 13.80 1.55
CA ASN A 112 14.54 13.08 0.40
C ASN A 112 14.29 11.56 0.52
N CYS A 113 14.45 11.00 1.71
CA CYS A 113 14.15 9.60 1.97
C CYS A 113 12.66 9.31 1.77
N TYR A 114 11.79 10.14 2.32
CA TYR A 114 10.33 10.04 2.17
C TYR A 114 9.91 10.13 0.70
N LEU A 115 10.43 11.10 -0.05
CA LEU A 115 10.14 11.27 -1.48
C LEU A 115 10.57 10.05 -2.30
N LYS A 116 11.76 9.50 -2.03
CA LYS A 116 12.24 8.28 -2.70
C LYS A 116 11.36 7.07 -2.40
N MET A 117 10.94 6.90 -1.15
CA MET A 117 10.01 5.83 -0.77
C MET A 117 8.66 5.99 -1.45
N SER A 118 8.11 7.20 -1.44
CA SER A 118 6.83 7.52 -2.09
C SER A 118 6.87 7.27 -3.60
N CYS A 119 7.95 7.69 -4.26
CA CYS A 119 8.17 7.43 -5.67
C CYS A 119 8.27 5.93 -5.97
N ARG A 120 8.94 5.15 -5.11
CA ARG A 120 9.00 3.70 -5.23
C ARG A 120 7.63 3.06 -5.10
N ILE A 121 6.84 3.45 -4.10
CA ILE A 121 5.47 2.97 -3.91
C ILE A 121 4.63 3.27 -5.15
N ASN A 122 4.72 4.49 -5.70
CA ASN A 122 3.97 4.86 -6.89
C ASN A 122 4.36 4.03 -8.12
N ASN A 123 5.64 3.72 -8.29
CA ASN A 123 6.09 2.82 -9.36
C ASN A 123 5.56 1.39 -9.16
N GLU A 124 5.58 0.87 -7.93
CA GLU A 124 5.01 -0.45 -7.60
C GLU A 124 3.49 -0.47 -7.87
N MET A 125 2.77 0.60 -7.54
CA MET A 125 1.33 0.71 -7.80
C MET A 125 1.01 0.88 -9.29
N ALA A 126 1.81 1.60 -10.05
CA ALA A 126 1.62 1.76 -11.49
C ALA A 126 1.78 0.43 -12.26
N ASP A 127 2.64 -0.44 -11.78
CA ASP A 127 2.97 -1.74 -12.38
C ASP A 127 2.52 -2.93 -11.51
N TYR A 128 1.43 -2.78 -10.77
CA TYR A 128 1.00 -3.71 -9.72
C TYR A 128 0.81 -5.17 -10.17
N ALA A 129 0.42 -5.41 -11.41
CA ALA A 129 0.21 -6.75 -11.97
C ALA A 129 1.47 -7.40 -12.56
N LYS A 130 2.63 -6.74 -12.53
CA LYS A 130 3.90 -7.30 -12.97
C LYS A 130 4.61 -8.04 -11.85
#